data_9e8b825f8662c7d7d9ccb171a88bbf2b
#
_entry.id   9e8b825f8662c7d7d9ccb171a88bbf2b
#
_cell.length_a   1.000
_cell.length_b   1.000
_cell.length_c   1.000
_cell.angle_alpha   90.00
_cell.angle_beta   90.00
_cell.angle_gamma   90.00
#
_symmetry.space_group_name_H-M   'P 1'
#
loop_
_entity.id
_entity.type
_entity.pdbx_description
1 polymer ?
#
loop_
_entity_poly.entity_id
_entity_poly.type
_entity_poly.pdbx_seq_one_letter_code
_entity_poly.pdbx_strand_id
1 'polypeptide(L)'
;MDERDVILEVKHLKQYFKINHKFTVKGVDDISFKIYRGETYGLVGESGSGKTTTGRSIIRLYDATDGEVIFNGKKISGPIDKATRDYLRTNMQMIFQNPMSCLNPRKKVMDIIGEGLDAHHSYKSKEEREEKIYAILEKVGLDREHATRFPHQFSGGQRQRIGIARALVMLPQLVIADECISALDVSIQAQVVNLMRDLQDELGITYLFIAHDLSMVKYISNRLGIMHLGHIVETGTTDEIFANPVHPYTQSLLSAILEPNPRVAAAKVPVFYEPQELGIDYTKGTIHALSGTHQVLATDEEFTKWTNNFNEGGLS
;
A
#
# COMPACT_ATOMS: atom_id res chain seq x y z
N MET A 1 13.15 20.17 9.67
CA MET A 1 11.90 19.82 8.95
C MET A 1 12.31 19.05 7.70
N ASP A 2 11.63 17.96 7.39
CA ASP A 2 11.92 17.17 6.19
C ASP A 2 11.50 18.01 4.97
N GLU A 3 12.45 18.40 4.14
CA GLU A 3 12.21 19.24 2.93
C GLU A 3 11.62 18.44 1.75
N ARG A 4 11.37 17.13 1.94
CA ARG A 4 10.79 16.30 0.89
C ARG A 4 9.36 16.75 0.53
N ASP A 5 9.05 16.73 -0.76
CA ASP A 5 7.71 17.09 -1.29
C ASP A 5 6.67 16.04 -0.88
N VAL A 6 5.70 16.45 -0.06
CA VAL A 6 4.59 15.60 0.40
C VAL A 6 3.52 15.52 -0.67
N ILE A 7 3.35 14.34 -1.27
CA ILE A 7 2.28 14.10 -2.26
C ILE A 7 0.95 13.72 -1.61
N LEU A 8 0.99 12.94 -0.53
CA LEU A 8 -0.20 12.52 0.22
C LEU A 8 0.01 12.73 1.72
N GLU A 9 -0.94 13.38 2.36
CA GLU A 9 -0.99 13.51 3.82
C GLU A 9 -2.35 13.02 4.32
N VAL A 10 -2.31 12.09 5.25
CA VAL A 10 -3.47 11.51 5.94
C VAL A 10 -3.42 11.97 7.39
N LYS A 11 -4.51 12.58 7.87
CA LYS A 11 -4.63 13.11 9.23
C LYS A 11 -5.87 12.56 9.92
N HIS A 12 -5.68 11.86 11.02
CA HIS A 12 -6.74 11.35 11.88
C HIS A 12 -7.85 10.62 11.12
N LEU A 13 -7.48 9.86 10.06
CA LEU A 13 -8.43 9.16 9.22
C LEU A 13 -9.16 8.08 10.01
N LYS A 14 -10.51 8.12 9.94
CA LYS A 14 -11.40 7.11 10.50
C LYS A 14 -12.33 6.58 9.43
N GLN A 15 -12.49 5.26 9.37
CA GLN A 15 -13.44 4.59 8.50
C GLN A 15 -14.21 3.54 9.27
N TYR A 16 -15.47 3.84 9.55
CA TYR A 16 -16.37 2.99 10.32
C TYR A 16 -17.50 2.47 9.44
N PHE A 17 -17.82 1.20 9.62
CA PHE A 17 -18.92 0.54 8.90
C PHE A 17 -20.03 0.15 9.90
N LYS A 18 -21.19 0.78 9.77
CA LYS A 18 -22.39 0.42 10.55
C LYS A 18 -22.99 -0.84 9.96
N ILE A 19 -22.88 -1.96 10.66
CA ILE A 19 -23.46 -3.24 10.25
C ILE A 19 -24.95 -3.27 10.66
N ASN A 20 -25.26 -2.75 11.86
CA ASN A 20 -26.63 -2.58 12.35
C ASN A 20 -26.67 -1.47 13.42
N HIS A 21 -27.84 -1.24 14.04
CA HIS A 21 -28.00 -0.18 15.06
C HIS A 21 -27.12 -0.35 16.31
N LYS A 22 -26.61 -1.57 16.58
CA LYS A 22 -25.83 -1.89 17.78
C LYS A 22 -24.36 -2.19 17.51
N PHE A 23 -23.99 -2.45 16.25
CA PHE A 23 -22.67 -2.92 15.91
C PHE A 23 -22.04 -2.09 14.78
N THR A 24 -20.89 -1.51 15.08
CA THR A 24 -20.06 -0.74 14.15
C THR A 24 -18.68 -1.35 14.11
N VAL A 25 -18.20 -1.67 12.92
CA VAL A 25 -16.82 -2.11 12.68
C VAL A 25 -15.96 -0.89 12.40
N LYS A 26 -14.92 -0.70 13.20
CA LYS A 26 -13.92 0.34 13.02
C LYS A 26 -12.80 -0.23 12.13
N GLY A 27 -12.95 -0.08 10.82
CA GLY A 27 -11.97 -0.61 9.87
C GLY A 27 -10.66 0.17 9.87
N VAL A 28 -10.72 1.48 10.12
CA VAL A 28 -9.60 2.39 10.35
C VAL A 28 -10.00 3.28 11.52
N ASP A 29 -9.15 3.41 12.53
CA ASP A 29 -9.45 4.15 13.75
C ASP A 29 -8.29 5.08 14.12
N ASP A 30 -8.34 6.31 13.61
CA ASP A 30 -7.41 7.40 13.90
C ASP A 30 -5.97 7.15 13.42
N ILE A 31 -5.77 7.04 12.10
CA ILE A 31 -4.43 6.92 11.53
C ILE A 31 -3.96 8.24 10.89
N SER A 32 -2.65 8.50 11.04
CA SER A 32 -1.99 9.65 10.42
C SER A 32 -0.64 9.24 9.84
N PHE A 33 -0.38 9.61 8.59
CA PHE A 33 0.91 9.40 7.93
C PHE A 33 1.07 10.30 6.70
N LYS A 34 2.30 10.37 6.19
CA LYS A 34 2.65 11.12 4.97
C LYS A 34 3.37 10.22 3.99
N ILE A 35 3.12 10.46 2.70
CA ILE A 35 3.87 9.85 1.60
C ILE A 35 4.55 10.99 0.83
N TYR A 36 5.84 10.81 0.55
CA TYR A 36 6.62 11.77 -0.21
C TYR A 36 6.65 11.38 -1.69
N ARG A 37 6.84 12.39 -2.56
CA ARG A 37 6.88 12.17 -3.99
C ARG A 37 8.03 11.24 -4.38
N GLY A 38 7.74 10.25 -5.24
CA GLY A 38 8.71 9.29 -5.74
C GLY A 38 9.08 8.19 -4.76
N GLU A 39 8.53 8.16 -3.51
CA GLU A 39 8.77 7.05 -2.60
C GLU A 39 7.76 5.92 -2.76
N THR A 40 8.11 4.73 -2.30
CA THR A 40 7.18 3.65 -1.99
C THR A 40 6.98 3.60 -0.48
N TYR A 41 5.75 3.90 -0.02
CA TYR A 41 5.34 3.72 1.37
C TYR A 41 4.63 2.39 1.53
N GLY A 42 5.20 1.48 2.32
CA GLY A 42 4.62 0.18 2.63
C GLY A 42 3.62 0.27 3.79
N LEU A 43 2.38 -0.19 3.59
CA LEU A 43 1.41 -0.35 4.66
C LEU A 43 1.20 -1.85 4.92
N VAL A 44 1.64 -2.32 6.09
CA VAL A 44 1.81 -3.74 6.38
C VAL A 44 1.02 -4.14 7.63
N GLY A 45 0.58 -5.38 7.70
CA GLY A 45 -0.13 -5.96 8.85
C GLY A 45 -0.92 -7.19 8.42
N GLU A 46 -1.49 -7.90 9.38
CA GLU A 46 -2.31 -9.09 9.14
C GLU A 46 -3.59 -8.79 8.36
N SER A 47 -4.24 -9.85 7.86
CA SER A 47 -5.56 -9.74 7.25
C SER A 47 -6.56 -9.15 8.25
N GLY A 48 -7.37 -8.18 7.79
CA GLY A 48 -8.33 -7.50 8.66
C GLY A 48 -7.76 -6.32 9.47
N SER A 49 -6.46 -6.00 9.39
CA SER A 49 -5.90 -4.86 10.12
C SER A 49 -6.37 -3.48 9.63
N GLY A 50 -7.01 -3.38 8.46
CA GLY A 50 -7.56 -2.12 7.92
C GLY A 50 -6.82 -1.55 6.70
N LYS A 51 -5.76 -2.19 6.20
CA LYS A 51 -4.92 -1.71 5.08
C LYS A 51 -5.69 -1.40 3.80
N THR A 52 -6.42 -2.39 3.29
CA THR A 52 -7.28 -2.23 2.11
C THR A 52 -8.35 -1.16 2.32
N THR A 53 -8.93 -1.08 3.53
CA THR A 53 -9.88 -0.03 3.89
C THR A 53 -9.23 1.35 3.83
N THR A 54 -8.00 1.49 4.33
CA THR A 54 -7.21 2.72 4.23
C THR A 54 -7.00 3.15 2.79
N GLY A 55 -6.49 2.26 1.93
CA GLY A 55 -6.30 2.55 0.51
C GLY A 55 -7.58 2.96 -0.20
N ARG A 56 -8.70 2.26 0.05
CA ARG A 56 -10.00 2.56 -0.54
C ARG A 56 -10.61 3.87 -0.03
N SER A 57 -10.35 4.25 1.22
CA SER A 57 -10.77 5.54 1.76
C SER A 57 -9.95 6.69 1.14
N ILE A 58 -8.64 6.50 0.94
CA ILE A 58 -7.76 7.49 0.31
C ILE A 58 -8.19 7.77 -1.13
N ILE A 59 -8.43 6.71 -1.94
CA ILE A 59 -8.87 6.87 -3.34
C ILE A 59 -10.37 7.21 -3.46
N ARG A 60 -11.07 7.33 -2.32
CA ARG A 60 -12.48 7.68 -2.25
C ARG A 60 -13.46 6.66 -2.85
N LEU A 61 -13.13 5.39 -2.75
CA LEU A 61 -14.12 4.31 -2.92
C LEU A 61 -15.04 4.21 -1.70
N TYR A 62 -14.56 4.67 -0.54
CA TYR A 62 -15.35 4.92 0.66
C TYR A 62 -15.23 6.39 1.04
N ASP A 63 -16.33 7.01 1.45
CA ASP A 63 -16.27 8.31 2.09
C ASP A 63 -15.83 8.12 3.55
N ALA A 64 -14.74 8.78 3.93
CA ALA A 64 -14.19 8.70 5.28
C ALA A 64 -15.22 9.13 6.33
N THR A 65 -15.29 8.41 7.44
CA THR A 65 -16.16 8.76 8.55
C THR A 65 -15.71 10.05 9.23
N ASP A 66 -14.39 10.24 9.36
CA ASP A 66 -13.76 11.42 9.94
C ASP A 66 -12.31 11.55 9.48
N GLY A 67 -11.67 12.68 9.75
CA GLY A 67 -10.30 12.96 9.40
C GLY A 67 -10.11 13.62 8.04
N GLU A 68 -8.85 13.81 7.67
CA GLU A 68 -8.49 14.52 6.45
C GLU A 68 -7.55 13.68 5.59
N VAL A 69 -7.81 13.71 4.28
CA VAL A 69 -6.89 13.24 3.25
C VAL A 69 -6.56 14.44 2.36
N ILE A 70 -5.27 14.72 2.21
CA ILE A 70 -4.75 15.85 1.43
C ILE A 70 -3.84 15.26 0.34
N PHE A 71 -4.12 15.56 -0.91
CA PHE A 71 -3.35 15.13 -2.07
C PHE A 71 -2.83 16.34 -2.84
N ASN A 72 -1.51 16.43 -3.05
CA ASN A 72 -0.85 17.59 -3.66
C ASN A 72 -1.28 18.92 -2.99
N GLY A 73 -1.31 18.96 -1.66
CA GLY A 73 -1.71 20.14 -0.88
C GLY A 73 -3.21 20.45 -0.90
N LYS A 74 -4.03 19.68 -1.63
CA LYS A 74 -5.48 19.89 -1.70
C LYS A 74 -6.23 18.85 -0.86
N LYS A 75 -7.10 19.31 0.05
CA LYS A 75 -8.00 18.43 0.80
C LYS A 75 -8.96 17.72 -0.15
N ILE A 76 -8.99 16.40 -0.07
CA ILE A 76 -9.80 15.52 -0.92
C ILE A 76 -10.86 14.71 -0.16
N SER A 77 -10.82 14.71 1.19
CA SER A 77 -11.87 14.13 2.02
C SER A 77 -13.07 15.07 2.14
N GLY A 78 -14.28 14.51 2.38
CA GLY A 78 -15.53 15.26 2.44
C GLY A 78 -16.05 15.68 1.05
N PRO A 79 -16.94 16.69 0.96
CA PRO A 79 -17.46 17.17 -0.32
C PRO A 79 -16.36 17.77 -1.20
N ILE A 80 -16.32 17.33 -2.47
CA ILE A 80 -15.40 17.86 -3.49
C ILE A 80 -16.17 18.21 -4.77
N ASP A 81 -15.68 19.21 -5.50
CA ASP A 81 -16.22 19.60 -6.78
C ASP A 81 -15.90 18.60 -7.91
N LYS A 82 -16.53 18.79 -9.07
CA LYS A 82 -16.32 17.92 -10.23
C LYS A 82 -14.87 17.97 -10.71
N ALA A 83 -14.28 19.16 -10.77
CA ALA A 83 -12.92 19.36 -11.26
C ALA A 83 -11.90 18.62 -10.39
N THR A 84 -12.04 18.68 -9.07
CA THR A 84 -11.23 17.91 -8.11
C THR A 84 -11.42 16.40 -8.30
N ARG A 85 -12.65 15.94 -8.51
CA ARG A 85 -12.94 14.53 -8.75
C ARG A 85 -12.27 14.01 -10.02
N ASP A 86 -12.35 14.77 -11.10
CA ASP A 86 -11.74 14.41 -12.39
C ASP A 86 -10.21 14.43 -12.28
N TYR A 87 -9.64 15.42 -11.57
CA TYR A 87 -8.21 15.48 -11.25
C TYR A 87 -7.74 14.24 -10.48
N LEU A 88 -8.48 13.80 -9.44
CA LEU A 88 -8.13 12.61 -8.66
C LEU A 88 -8.15 11.35 -9.50
N ARG A 89 -9.18 11.16 -10.33
CA ARG A 89 -9.32 9.99 -11.20
C ARG A 89 -8.20 9.85 -12.23
N THR A 90 -7.58 10.97 -12.62
CA THR A 90 -6.44 10.96 -13.53
C THR A 90 -5.12 10.73 -12.79
N ASN A 91 -4.94 11.35 -11.60
CA ASN A 91 -3.66 11.41 -10.92
C ASN A 91 -3.49 10.37 -9.80
N MET A 92 -4.55 9.68 -9.40
CA MET A 92 -4.53 8.62 -8.40
C MET A 92 -5.21 7.38 -8.95
N GLN A 93 -4.49 6.26 -8.97
CA GLN A 93 -4.99 5.00 -9.49
C GLN A 93 -4.81 3.86 -8.49
N MET A 94 -5.51 2.75 -8.68
CA MET A 94 -5.42 1.59 -7.81
C MET A 94 -5.20 0.31 -8.62
N ILE A 95 -4.24 -0.49 -8.18
CA ILE A 95 -4.03 -1.86 -8.64
C ILE A 95 -4.66 -2.78 -7.58
N PHE A 96 -5.66 -3.55 -7.98
CA PHE A 96 -6.44 -4.38 -7.07
C PHE A 96 -5.80 -5.75 -6.82
N GLN A 97 -6.11 -6.34 -5.70
CA GLN A 97 -5.61 -7.64 -5.21
C GLN A 97 -5.79 -8.79 -6.20
N ASN A 98 -6.94 -8.89 -6.84
CA ASN A 98 -7.25 -9.99 -7.76
C ASN A 98 -7.41 -9.48 -9.20
N PRO A 99 -6.40 -9.67 -10.06
CA PRO A 99 -6.48 -9.24 -11.45
C PRO A 99 -7.60 -9.95 -12.24
N MET A 100 -7.95 -11.18 -11.86
CA MET A 100 -9.02 -11.95 -12.53
C MET A 100 -10.39 -11.30 -12.36
N SER A 101 -10.70 -10.82 -11.17
CA SER A 101 -11.99 -10.18 -10.89
C SER A 101 -12.10 -8.75 -11.42
N CYS A 102 -10.95 -8.13 -11.71
CA CYS A 102 -10.87 -6.73 -12.12
C CYS A 102 -10.78 -6.53 -13.64
N LEU A 103 -10.45 -7.57 -14.40
CA LEU A 103 -10.38 -7.52 -15.86
C LEU A 103 -11.66 -8.13 -16.45
N ASN A 104 -12.39 -7.36 -17.25
CA ASN A 104 -13.58 -7.88 -17.92
C ASN A 104 -13.18 -8.97 -18.96
N PRO A 105 -13.55 -10.25 -18.76
CA PRO A 105 -13.09 -11.34 -19.62
C PRO A 105 -13.64 -11.28 -21.06
N ARG A 106 -14.65 -10.43 -21.30
CA ARG A 106 -15.30 -10.25 -22.62
C ARG A 106 -14.69 -9.09 -23.43
N LYS A 107 -13.80 -8.29 -22.84
CA LYS A 107 -13.10 -7.20 -23.51
C LYS A 107 -11.69 -7.60 -23.91
N LYS A 108 -11.21 -7.05 -25.01
CA LYS A 108 -9.79 -7.17 -25.40
C LYS A 108 -8.91 -6.36 -24.45
N VAL A 109 -7.65 -6.75 -24.35
CA VAL A 109 -6.66 -6.06 -23.50
C VAL A 109 -6.57 -4.57 -23.80
N MET A 110 -6.56 -4.20 -25.10
CA MET A 110 -6.53 -2.78 -25.49
C MET A 110 -7.75 -1.99 -25.02
N ASP A 111 -8.93 -2.62 -24.97
CA ASP A 111 -10.14 -1.95 -24.48
C ASP A 111 -10.12 -1.82 -22.96
N ILE A 112 -9.57 -2.80 -22.26
CA ILE A 112 -9.43 -2.79 -20.79
C ILE A 112 -8.45 -1.69 -20.38
N ILE A 113 -7.27 -1.62 -21.02
CA ILE A 113 -6.27 -0.61 -20.71
C ILE A 113 -6.78 0.78 -21.09
N GLY A 114 -7.45 0.89 -22.24
CA GLY A 114 -7.96 2.16 -22.75
C GLY A 114 -9.17 2.74 -22.00
N GLU A 115 -9.82 2.01 -21.08
CA GLU A 115 -11.00 2.48 -20.35
C GLU A 115 -10.79 3.84 -19.67
N GLY A 116 -9.63 4.04 -19.04
CA GLY A 116 -9.29 5.32 -18.40
C GLY A 116 -9.15 6.45 -19.41
N LEU A 117 -8.46 6.20 -20.53
CA LEU A 117 -8.30 7.16 -21.62
C LEU A 117 -9.66 7.56 -22.22
N ASP A 118 -10.54 6.58 -22.44
CA ASP A 118 -11.88 6.79 -23.00
C ASP A 118 -12.77 7.61 -22.06
N ALA A 119 -12.76 7.26 -20.76
CA ALA A 119 -13.58 7.93 -19.75
C ALA A 119 -13.20 9.42 -19.55
N HIS A 120 -11.93 9.76 -19.76
CA HIS A 120 -11.42 11.11 -19.57
C HIS A 120 -11.11 11.83 -20.89
N HIS A 121 -11.41 11.22 -22.04
CA HIS A 121 -11.11 11.76 -23.38
C HIS A 121 -9.64 12.22 -23.51
N SER A 122 -8.70 11.43 -22.98
CA SER A 122 -7.28 11.76 -22.85
C SER A 122 -6.48 11.46 -24.12
N TYR A 123 -7.08 11.59 -25.29
CA TYR A 123 -6.46 11.44 -26.61
C TYR A 123 -7.18 12.29 -27.65
N LYS A 124 -6.50 12.63 -28.75
CA LYS A 124 -7.02 13.46 -29.83
C LYS A 124 -7.50 12.64 -31.02
N SER A 125 -6.95 11.44 -31.22
CA SER A 125 -7.29 10.52 -32.30
C SER A 125 -7.24 9.07 -31.85
N LYS A 126 -7.82 8.19 -32.66
CA LYS A 126 -7.78 6.74 -32.40
C LYS A 126 -6.34 6.21 -32.41
N GLU A 127 -5.52 6.71 -33.29
CA GLU A 127 -4.11 6.35 -33.44
C GLU A 127 -3.32 6.75 -32.16
N GLU A 128 -3.56 7.95 -31.64
CA GLU A 128 -2.93 8.39 -30.37
C GLU A 128 -3.35 7.50 -29.19
N ARG A 129 -4.64 7.12 -29.12
CA ARG A 129 -5.14 6.20 -28.11
C ARG A 129 -4.42 4.84 -28.18
N GLU A 130 -4.34 4.27 -29.37
CA GLU A 130 -3.68 2.98 -29.61
C GLU A 130 -2.20 3.04 -29.26
N GLU A 131 -1.48 4.10 -29.65
CA GLU A 131 -0.06 4.26 -29.36
C GLU A 131 0.21 4.42 -27.85
N LYS A 132 -0.62 5.16 -27.10
CA LYS A 132 -0.54 5.22 -25.64
C LYS A 132 -0.70 3.85 -24.99
N ILE A 133 -1.62 3.02 -25.51
CA ILE A 133 -1.84 1.66 -25.03
C ILE A 133 -0.65 0.76 -25.36
N TYR A 134 -0.11 0.82 -26.58
CA TYR A 134 1.05 0.05 -26.98
C TYR A 134 2.29 0.44 -26.16
N ALA A 135 2.51 1.74 -25.96
CA ALA A 135 3.63 2.22 -25.14
C ALA A 135 3.59 1.68 -23.70
N ILE A 136 2.41 1.67 -23.07
CA ILE A 136 2.31 1.13 -21.71
C ILE A 136 2.39 -0.40 -21.67
N LEU A 137 1.91 -1.12 -22.70
CA LEU A 137 2.07 -2.57 -22.83
C LEU A 137 3.55 -2.95 -22.91
N GLU A 138 4.33 -2.27 -23.73
CA GLU A 138 5.77 -2.47 -23.88
C GLU A 138 6.50 -2.23 -22.55
N LYS A 139 6.14 -1.16 -21.82
CA LYS A 139 6.71 -0.85 -20.48
C LYS A 139 6.44 -1.94 -19.45
N VAL A 140 5.30 -2.61 -19.50
CA VAL A 140 5.02 -3.75 -18.60
C VAL A 140 5.53 -5.09 -19.12
N GLY A 141 6.31 -5.08 -20.22
CA GLY A 141 6.92 -6.27 -20.82
C GLY A 141 5.92 -7.17 -21.54
N LEU A 142 4.93 -6.56 -22.20
CA LEU A 142 3.95 -7.25 -23.07
C LEU A 142 4.06 -6.70 -24.50
N ASP A 143 3.94 -7.59 -25.50
CA ASP A 143 4.04 -7.23 -26.89
C ASP A 143 2.76 -6.52 -27.39
N ARG A 144 2.88 -5.71 -28.45
CA ARG A 144 1.74 -5.02 -29.11
C ARG A 144 0.65 -6.02 -29.56
N GLU A 145 1.03 -7.20 -29.99
CA GLU A 145 0.09 -8.26 -30.40
C GLU A 145 -0.86 -8.69 -29.28
N HIS A 146 -0.40 -8.57 -28.02
CA HIS A 146 -1.21 -8.88 -26.85
C HIS A 146 -2.43 -7.97 -26.70
N ALA A 147 -2.43 -6.78 -27.29
CA ALA A 147 -3.53 -5.83 -27.24
C ALA A 147 -4.86 -6.38 -27.78
N THR A 148 -4.79 -7.27 -28.77
CA THR A 148 -5.97 -7.86 -29.43
C THR A 148 -6.54 -9.10 -28.73
N ARG A 149 -5.82 -9.65 -27.76
CA ARG A 149 -6.18 -10.88 -27.01
C ARG A 149 -7.13 -10.57 -25.86
N PHE A 150 -7.73 -11.62 -25.31
CA PHE A 150 -8.62 -11.57 -24.16
C PHE A 150 -7.89 -12.04 -22.88
N PRO A 151 -8.30 -11.55 -21.68
CA PRO A 151 -7.63 -11.88 -20.42
C PRO A 151 -7.43 -13.37 -20.13
N HIS A 152 -8.37 -14.22 -20.55
CA HIS A 152 -8.28 -15.68 -20.32
C HIS A 152 -7.13 -16.35 -21.10
N GLN A 153 -6.55 -15.68 -22.09
CA GLN A 153 -5.43 -16.17 -22.92
C GLN A 153 -4.05 -15.89 -22.29
N PHE A 154 -4.00 -15.34 -21.08
CA PHE A 154 -2.78 -14.93 -20.39
C PHE A 154 -2.54 -15.71 -19.10
N SER A 155 -1.27 -15.85 -18.71
CA SER A 155 -0.88 -16.35 -17.39
C SER A 155 -1.27 -15.40 -16.27
N GLY A 156 -1.22 -15.84 -15.01
CA GLY A 156 -1.50 -15.00 -13.84
C GLY A 156 -0.63 -13.75 -13.79
N GLY A 157 0.68 -13.90 -13.98
CA GLY A 157 1.63 -12.79 -14.00
C GLY A 157 1.40 -11.81 -15.16
N GLN A 158 1.06 -12.32 -16.36
CA GLN A 158 0.72 -11.46 -17.50
C GLN A 158 -0.58 -10.69 -17.25
N ARG A 159 -1.60 -11.30 -16.64
CA ARG A 159 -2.83 -10.57 -16.25
C ARG A 159 -2.55 -9.49 -15.22
N GLN A 160 -1.63 -9.75 -14.28
CA GLN A 160 -1.20 -8.73 -13.34
C GLN A 160 -0.53 -7.55 -14.05
N ARG A 161 0.34 -7.81 -15.03
CA ARG A 161 0.95 -6.77 -15.88
C ARG A 161 -0.10 -5.97 -16.68
N ILE A 162 -1.17 -6.60 -17.16
CA ILE A 162 -2.31 -5.90 -17.79
C ILE A 162 -3.01 -5.00 -16.77
N GLY A 163 -3.22 -5.46 -15.54
CA GLY A 163 -3.79 -4.67 -14.45
C GLY A 163 -2.93 -3.45 -14.09
N ILE A 164 -1.60 -3.62 -14.07
CA ILE A 164 -0.64 -2.53 -13.89
C ILE A 164 -0.72 -1.55 -15.08
N ALA A 165 -0.69 -2.03 -16.31
CA ALA A 165 -0.81 -1.19 -17.51
C ALA A 165 -2.09 -0.35 -17.50
N ARG A 166 -3.24 -0.95 -17.12
CA ARG A 166 -4.51 -0.25 -16.99
C ARG A 166 -4.44 0.90 -15.97
N ALA A 167 -3.79 0.69 -14.84
CA ALA A 167 -3.62 1.73 -13.83
C ALA A 167 -2.67 2.84 -14.31
N LEU A 168 -1.63 2.49 -15.06
CA LEU A 168 -0.57 3.42 -15.43
C LEU A 168 -0.78 4.16 -16.75
N VAL A 169 -1.73 3.75 -17.62
CA VAL A 169 -1.95 4.38 -18.92
C VAL A 169 -2.29 5.87 -18.83
N MET A 170 -2.86 6.30 -17.68
CA MET A 170 -3.16 7.69 -17.37
C MET A 170 -1.97 8.47 -16.81
N LEU A 171 -0.81 7.84 -16.64
CA LEU A 171 0.40 8.41 -16.01
C LEU A 171 0.10 9.06 -14.65
N PRO A 172 -0.46 8.30 -13.68
CA PRO A 172 -0.84 8.85 -12.39
C PRO A 172 0.40 9.23 -11.57
N GLN A 173 0.22 10.17 -10.63
CA GLN A 173 1.26 10.56 -9.69
C GLN A 173 1.34 9.64 -8.47
N LEU A 174 0.21 9.07 -8.05
CA LEU A 174 0.11 8.13 -6.93
C LEU A 174 -0.64 6.86 -7.35
N VAL A 175 -0.06 5.71 -7.06
CA VAL A 175 -0.68 4.40 -7.27
C VAL A 175 -0.81 3.68 -5.95
N ILE A 176 -2.03 3.25 -5.62
CA ILE A 176 -2.30 2.39 -4.47
C ILE A 176 -2.28 0.94 -4.97
N ALA A 177 -1.27 0.19 -4.56
CA ALA A 177 -1.11 -1.22 -4.91
C ALA A 177 -1.64 -2.09 -3.76
N ASP A 178 -2.91 -2.54 -3.87
CA ASP A 178 -3.62 -3.28 -2.82
C ASP A 178 -3.42 -4.78 -2.99
N GLU A 179 -2.48 -5.36 -2.22
CA GLU A 179 -2.11 -6.79 -2.21
C GLU A 179 -1.96 -7.40 -3.62
N CYS A 180 -1.49 -6.59 -4.56
CA CYS A 180 -1.53 -6.89 -5.99
C CYS A 180 -0.64 -8.05 -6.45
N ILE A 181 0.23 -8.56 -5.58
CA ILE A 181 1.14 -9.69 -5.86
C ILE A 181 0.81 -10.95 -5.07
N SER A 182 -0.12 -10.89 -4.09
CA SER A 182 -0.36 -11.97 -3.12
C SER A 182 -0.84 -13.28 -3.74
N ALA A 183 -1.50 -13.23 -4.89
CA ALA A 183 -2.04 -14.40 -5.61
C ALA A 183 -1.06 -15.00 -6.62
N LEU A 184 0.19 -14.53 -6.66
CA LEU A 184 1.20 -14.97 -7.63
C LEU A 184 2.26 -15.86 -6.96
N ASP A 185 2.87 -16.74 -7.73
CA ASP A 185 4.03 -17.53 -7.29
C ASP A 185 5.22 -16.62 -6.95
N VAL A 186 6.05 -17.00 -5.98
CA VAL A 186 7.17 -16.21 -5.45
C VAL A 186 8.10 -15.65 -6.56
N SER A 187 8.41 -16.48 -7.58
CA SER A 187 9.25 -16.05 -8.70
C SER A 187 8.59 -14.95 -9.56
N ILE A 188 7.28 -15.03 -9.72
CA ILE A 188 6.50 -14.03 -10.47
C ILE A 188 6.30 -12.76 -9.63
N GLN A 189 6.11 -12.90 -8.31
CA GLN A 189 6.08 -11.76 -7.39
C GLN A 189 7.33 -10.88 -7.53
N ALA A 190 8.52 -11.50 -7.48
CA ALA A 190 9.79 -10.79 -7.63
C ALA A 190 9.88 -10.04 -8.99
N GLN A 191 9.45 -10.67 -10.08
CA GLN A 191 9.42 -10.02 -11.40
C GLN A 191 8.47 -8.82 -11.44
N VAL A 192 7.29 -8.93 -10.84
CA VAL A 192 6.31 -7.83 -10.80
C VAL A 192 6.81 -6.69 -9.91
N VAL A 193 7.43 -6.99 -8.78
CA VAL A 193 8.00 -5.97 -7.88
C VAL A 193 9.15 -5.22 -8.57
N ASN A 194 10.06 -5.93 -9.27
CA ASN A 194 11.11 -5.30 -10.07
C ASN A 194 10.51 -4.39 -11.15
N LEU A 195 9.52 -4.89 -11.90
CA LEU A 195 8.82 -4.08 -12.89
C LEU A 195 8.21 -2.80 -12.27
N MET A 196 7.59 -2.88 -11.08
CA MET A 196 7.03 -1.71 -10.42
C MET A 196 8.10 -0.70 -10.02
N ARG A 197 9.29 -1.14 -9.60
CA ARG A 197 10.44 -0.26 -9.32
C ARG A 197 10.95 0.42 -10.58
N ASP A 198 11.14 -0.35 -11.65
CA ASP A 198 11.59 0.19 -12.93
C ASP A 198 10.63 1.25 -13.46
N LEU A 199 9.31 0.99 -13.34
CA LEU A 199 8.27 1.96 -13.72
C LEU A 199 8.22 3.18 -12.78
N GLN A 200 8.55 3.01 -11.49
CA GLN A 200 8.68 4.13 -10.55
C GLN A 200 9.80 5.06 -10.96
N ASP A 201 10.98 4.51 -11.25
CA ASP A 201 12.16 5.27 -11.63
C ASP A 201 11.98 5.96 -13.00
N GLU A 202 11.34 5.26 -13.95
CA GLU A 202 11.12 5.79 -15.30
C GLU A 202 10.02 6.86 -15.37
N LEU A 203 8.92 6.67 -14.64
CA LEU A 203 7.72 7.50 -14.73
C LEU A 203 7.54 8.46 -13.55
N GLY A 204 8.40 8.41 -12.54
CA GLY A 204 8.32 9.23 -11.33
C GLY A 204 7.09 8.95 -10.46
N ILE A 205 6.60 7.70 -10.47
CA ILE A 205 5.39 7.29 -9.74
C ILE A 205 5.67 7.19 -8.24
N THR A 206 4.71 7.58 -7.42
CA THR A 206 4.69 7.32 -5.98
C THR A 206 3.80 6.12 -5.69
N TYR A 207 4.20 5.22 -4.80
CA TYR A 207 3.39 4.07 -4.42
C TYR A 207 2.95 4.11 -2.95
N LEU A 208 1.67 3.79 -2.71
CA LEU A 208 1.21 3.22 -1.45
C LEU A 208 1.09 1.71 -1.67
N PHE A 209 2.05 0.95 -1.14
CA PHE A 209 2.13 -0.49 -1.32
C PHE A 209 1.54 -1.22 -0.12
N ILE A 210 0.37 -1.83 -0.29
CA ILE A 210 -0.34 -2.57 0.75
C ILE A 210 -0.02 -4.04 0.60
N ALA A 211 0.51 -4.65 1.65
CA ALA A 211 0.86 -6.07 1.67
C ALA A 211 0.76 -6.67 3.08
N HIS A 212 0.70 -7.99 3.12
CA HIS A 212 0.84 -8.77 4.36
C HIS A 212 2.21 -9.47 4.45
N ASP A 213 2.94 -9.59 3.34
CA ASP A 213 4.28 -10.20 3.29
C ASP A 213 5.35 -9.12 3.45
N LEU A 214 6.02 -9.14 4.62
CA LEU A 214 7.10 -8.24 4.97
C LEU A 214 8.35 -8.42 4.11
N SER A 215 8.60 -9.62 3.57
CA SER A 215 9.79 -9.87 2.75
C SER A 215 9.75 -9.05 1.46
N MET A 216 8.60 -9.02 0.77
CA MET A 216 8.42 -8.21 -0.43
C MET A 216 8.44 -6.72 -0.12
N VAL A 217 7.84 -6.32 1.01
CA VAL A 217 7.79 -4.92 1.44
C VAL A 217 9.18 -4.39 1.76
N LYS A 218 10.03 -5.19 2.42
CA LYS A 218 11.45 -4.86 2.67
C LYS A 218 12.19 -4.49 1.38
N TYR A 219 11.87 -5.18 0.30
CA TYR A 219 12.57 -5.01 -0.98
C TYR A 219 12.10 -3.78 -1.76
N ILE A 220 10.79 -3.42 -1.70
CA ILE A 220 10.23 -2.35 -2.52
C ILE A 220 10.06 -1.02 -1.79
N SER A 221 9.88 -1.04 -0.46
CA SER A 221 9.46 0.14 0.30
C SER A 221 10.64 0.93 0.88
N ASN A 222 10.53 2.25 0.84
CA ASN A 222 11.46 3.17 1.48
C ASN A 222 11.12 3.36 2.97
N ARG A 223 9.82 3.46 3.26
CA ARG A 223 9.27 3.65 4.61
C ARG A 223 8.08 2.72 4.82
N LEU A 224 7.82 2.38 6.08
CA LEU A 224 6.76 1.48 6.47
C LEU A 224 5.82 2.09 7.51
N GLY A 225 4.55 1.71 7.44
CA GLY A 225 3.59 1.81 8.51
C GLY A 225 3.06 0.41 8.84
N ILE A 226 3.23 -0.01 10.08
CA ILE A 226 2.73 -1.29 10.57
C ILE A 226 1.32 -1.07 11.12
N MET A 227 0.34 -1.76 10.55
CA MET A 227 -1.07 -1.57 10.87
C MET A 227 -1.66 -2.76 11.58
N HIS A 228 -2.29 -2.52 12.74
CA HIS A 228 -2.98 -3.54 13.54
C HIS A 228 -4.31 -3.00 14.06
N LEU A 229 -5.39 -3.76 13.93
CA LEU A 229 -6.75 -3.44 14.42
C LEU A 229 -7.20 -1.99 14.14
N GLY A 230 -6.91 -1.49 12.94
CA GLY A 230 -7.32 -0.15 12.51
C GLY A 230 -6.36 0.99 12.89
N HIS A 231 -5.26 0.72 13.58
CA HIS A 231 -4.26 1.71 14.01
C HIS A 231 -2.92 1.47 13.34
N ILE A 232 -2.13 2.53 13.13
CA ILE A 232 -0.70 2.42 12.81
C ILE A 232 0.03 2.35 14.13
N VAL A 233 0.62 1.19 14.43
CA VAL A 233 1.28 0.93 15.71
C VAL A 233 2.76 1.26 15.69
N GLU A 234 3.39 1.23 14.53
CA GLU A 234 4.80 1.61 14.36
C GLU A 234 5.03 2.12 12.93
N THR A 235 5.89 3.13 12.76
CA THR A 235 6.29 3.65 11.45
C THR A 235 7.75 4.08 11.48
N GLY A 236 8.43 3.95 10.34
CA GLY A 236 9.85 4.32 10.19
C GLY A 236 10.34 4.09 8.76
N THR A 237 11.63 4.30 8.53
CA THR A 237 12.29 3.77 7.33
C THR A 237 12.25 2.24 7.37
N THR A 238 12.34 1.61 6.22
CA THR A 238 12.40 0.14 6.15
C THR A 238 13.54 -0.41 7.00
N ASP A 239 14.70 0.21 6.92
CA ASP A 239 15.89 -0.21 7.67
C ASP A 239 15.68 -0.06 9.20
N GLU A 240 15.07 1.03 9.67
CA GLU A 240 14.77 1.22 11.09
C GLU A 240 13.84 0.14 11.64
N ILE A 241 12.74 -0.14 10.93
CA ILE A 241 11.75 -1.14 11.36
C ILE A 241 12.34 -2.56 11.38
N PHE A 242 13.17 -2.90 10.37
CA PHE A 242 13.78 -4.24 10.32
C PHE A 242 14.97 -4.41 11.26
N ALA A 243 15.72 -3.34 11.54
CA ALA A 243 16.85 -3.39 12.47
C ALA A 243 16.44 -3.29 13.93
N ASN A 244 15.40 -2.49 14.22
CA ASN A 244 15.01 -2.15 15.59
C ASN A 244 13.48 -2.06 15.77
N PRO A 245 12.73 -3.17 15.61
CA PRO A 245 11.28 -3.18 15.84
C PRO A 245 10.99 -3.00 17.33
N VAL A 246 10.19 -1.99 17.70
CA VAL A 246 9.92 -1.67 19.12
C VAL A 246 8.56 -2.21 19.57
N HIS A 247 7.53 -2.03 18.74
CA HIS A 247 6.19 -2.52 19.09
C HIS A 247 6.15 -4.06 19.10
N PRO A 248 5.59 -4.71 20.14
CA PRO A 248 5.55 -6.18 20.22
C PRO A 248 4.88 -6.86 19.01
N TYR A 249 3.88 -6.22 18.42
CA TYR A 249 3.26 -6.71 17.20
C TYR A 249 4.22 -6.70 16.00
N THR A 250 5.03 -5.65 15.85
CA THR A 250 6.06 -5.58 14.81
C THR A 250 7.08 -6.68 14.97
N GLN A 251 7.50 -6.92 16.22
CA GLN A 251 8.42 -8.01 16.56
C GLN A 251 7.83 -9.38 16.22
N SER A 252 6.55 -9.61 16.54
CA SER A 252 5.83 -10.83 16.17
C SER A 252 5.79 -11.03 14.65
N LEU A 253 5.40 -10.01 13.90
CA LEU A 253 5.36 -10.07 12.43
C LEU A 253 6.74 -10.38 11.82
N LEU A 254 7.80 -9.72 12.31
CA LEU A 254 9.17 -9.93 11.82
C LEU A 254 9.71 -11.30 12.23
N SER A 255 9.29 -11.83 13.39
CA SER A 255 9.67 -13.17 13.84
C SER A 255 9.12 -14.27 12.93
N ALA A 256 7.97 -14.03 12.28
CA ALA A 256 7.33 -14.97 11.37
C ALA A 256 7.95 -15.02 9.96
N ILE A 257 8.86 -14.10 9.63
CA ILE A 257 9.57 -14.13 8.34
C ILE A 257 10.46 -15.37 8.29
N LEU A 258 10.26 -16.19 7.24
CA LEU A 258 11.07 -17.36 6.98
C LEU A 258 12.50 -16.96 6.64
N GLU A 259 13.45 -17.41 7.43
CA GLU A 259 14.88 -17.27 7.17
C GLU A 259 15.32 -18.34 6.16
N PRO A 260 15.97 -17.95 5.04
CA PRO A 260 16.46 -18.92 4.05
C PRO A 260 17.51 -19.88 4.61
N ASN A 261 18.22 -19.47 5.68
CA ASN A 261 19.23 -20.30 6.32
C ASN A 261 18.57 -21.21 7.38
N PRO A 262 18.54 -22.55 7.21
CA PRO A 262 17.89 -23.47 8.14
C PRO A 262 18.46 -23.43 9.56
N ARG A 263 19.75 -23.08 9.72
CA ARG A 263 20.39 -22.99 11.05
C ARG A 263 19.91 -21.75 11.81
N VAL A 264 19.73 -20.63 11.11
CA VAL A 264 19.20 -19.40 11.69
C VAL A 264 17.69 -19.57 11.97
N ALA A 265 16.96 -20.19 11.03
CA ALA A 265 15.54 -20.50 11.20
C ALA A 265 15.26 -21.36 12.42
N ALA A 266 16.12 -22.38 12.70
CA ALA A 266 15.97 -23.27 13.84
C ALA A 266 16.27 -22.59 15.20
N ALA A 267 17.04 -21.50 15.19
CA ALA A 267 17.36 -20.72 16.39
C ALA A 267 16.33 -19.60 16.68
N LYS A 268 15.48 -19.28 15.72
CA LYS A 268 14.49 -18.21 15.83
C LYS A 268 13.28 -18.68 16.62
N VAL A 269 13.04 -18.05 17.77
CA VAL A 269 11.85 -18.33 18.58
C VAL A 269 10.71 -17.44 18.06
N PRO A 270 9.57 -18.03 17.64
CA PRO A 270 8.41 -17.23 17.26
C PRO A 270 7.91 -16.38 18.43
N VAL A 271 7.70 -15.09 18.18
CA VAL A 271 7.08 -14.19 19.14
C VAL A 271 5.59 -14.15 18.85
N PHE A 272 4.78 -14.59 19.77
CA PHE A 272 3.32 -14.49 19.67
C PHE A 272 2.86 -13.15 20.25
N TYR A 273 1.92 -12.54 19.57
CA TYR A 273 1.36 -11.27 19.99
C TYR A 273 -0.15 -11.40 20.22
N GLU A 274 -0.56 -11.24 21.46
CA GLU A 274 -1.96 -11.15 21.85
C GLU A 274 -2.19 -9.86 22.65
N PRO A 275 -2.79 -8.82 22.04
CA PRO A 275 -2.92 -7.51 22.68
C PRO A 275 -3.74 -7.57 23.98
N GLN A 276 -4.72 -8.48 24.09
CA GLN A 276 -5.53 -8.64 25.28
C GLN A 276 -4.73 -9.18 26.47
N GLU A 277 -3.80 -10.11 26.23
CA GLU A 277 -2.91 -10.66 27.27
C GLU A 277 -1.88 -9.63 27.74
N LEU A 278 -1.44 -8.77 26.82
CA LEU A 278 -0.48 -7.69 27.10
C LEU A 278 -1.15 -6.45 27.71
N GLY A 279 -2.50 -6.39 27.72
CA GLY A 279 -3.26 -5.25 28.23
C GLY A 279 -3.15 -4.00 27.36
N ILE A 280 -2.76 -4.12 26.07
CA ILE A 280 -2.55 -3.01 25.15
C ILE A 280 -3.89 -2.46 24.69
N ASP A 281 -4.07 -1.15 24.87
CA ASP A 281 -5.24 -0.40 24.43
C ASP A 281 -4.79 0.79 23.56
N TYR A 282 -4.86 0.64 22.26
CA TYR A 282 -4.42 1.66 21.29
C TYR A 282 -5.11 3.02 21.46
N THR A 283 -6.29 3.06 22.08
CA THR A 283 -7.01 4.32 22.30
C THR A 283 -6.38 5.18 23.38
N LYS A 284 -5.49 4.61 24.21
CA LYS A 284 -4.75 5.31 25.29
C LYS A 284 -3.32 5.68 24.89
N GLY A 285 -2.82 5.06 23.81
CA GLY A 285 -1.46 5.31 23.34
C GLY A 285 -1.32 6.69 22.69
N THR A 286 -0.11 7.22 22.75
CA THR A 286 0.34 8.40 22.01
C THR A 286 1.52 8.03 21.14
N ILE A 287 1.84 8.86 20.15
CA ILE A 287 2.97 8.62 19.25
C ILE A 287 4.26 9.07 19.96
N HIS A 288 5.15 8.13 20.17
CA HIS A 288 6.50 8.36 20.70
C HIS A 288 7.53 8.28 19.57
N ALA A 289 8.43 9.26 19.50
CA ALA A 289 9.53 9.28 18.54
C ALA A 289 10.77 8.58 19.12
N LEU A 290 11.33 7.62 18.37
CA LEU A 290 12.60 6.96 18.67
C LEU A 290 13.74 7.64 17.90
N SER A 291 13.48 8.04 16.67
CA SER A 291 14.36 8.82 15.81
C SER A 291 13.53 9.86 15.02
N GLY A 292 14.15 10.57 14.08
CA GLY A 292 13.43 11.54 13.24
C GLY A 292 12.30 10.95 12.41
N THR A 293 12.37 9.66 12.05
CA THR A 293 11.40 8.94 11.22
C THR A 293 10.75 7.76 11.92
N HIS A 294 11.42 7.16 12.90
CA HIS A 294 10.95 6.00 13.63
C HIS A 294 10.04 6.40 14.80
N GLN A 295 8.80 5.99 14.76
CA GLN A 295 7.77 6.32 15.74
C GLN A 295 6.96 5.08 16.12
N VAL A 296 6.50 5.02 17.36
CA VAL A 296 5.69 3.91 17.90
C VAL A 296 4.48 4.47 18.66
N LEU A 297 3.34 3.81 18.52
CA LEU A 297 2.12 4.07 19.29
C LEU A 297 2.20 3.29 20.61
N ALA A 298 2.26 3.99 21.74
CA ALA A 298 2.38 3.39 23.07
C ALA A 298 1.88 4.36 24.14
N THR A 299 1.56 3.85 25.33
CA THR A 299 1.54 4.66 26.55
C THR A 299 2.97 4.94 27.02
N ASP A 300 3.17 5.91 27.92
CA ASP A 300 4.49 6.24 28.48
C ASP A 300 5.13 5.02 29.18
N GLU A 301 4.32 4.22 29.87
CA GLU A 301 4.76 3.00 30.57
C GLU A 301 5.20 1.93 29.57
N GLU A 302 4.40 1.67 28.53
CA GLU A 302 4.71 0.71 27.46
C GLU A 302 5.97 1.12 26.71
N PHE A 303 6.08 2.39 26.33
CA PHE A 303 7.26 2.93 25.64
C PHE A 303 8.54 2.70 26.44
N THR A 304 8.51 3.04 27.74
CA THR A 304 9.65 2.82 28.64
C THR A 304 10.00 1.35 28.75
N LYS A 305 9.01 0.48 28.93
CA LYS A 305 9.20 -0.97 29.03
C LYS A 305 9.79 -1.56 27.74
N TRP A 306 9.26 -1.18 26.58
CA TRP A 306 9.71 -1.74 25.30
C TRP A 306 11.10 -1.28 24.91
N THR A 307 11.46 -0.01 25.19
CA THR A 307 12.79 0.53 24.89
C THR A 307 13.88 0.04 25.86
N ASN A 308 13.55 -0.22 27.13
CA ASN A 308 14.51 -0.78 28.10
C ASN A 308 14.87 -2.25 27.79
N ASN A 309 13.90 -3.05 27.37
CA ASN A 309 14.15 -4.43 26.94
C ASN A 309 15.13 -4.51 25.74
N PHE A 310 15.19 -3.48 24.93
CA PHE A 310 16.14 -3.36 23.81
C PHE A 310 17.58 -3.14 24.29
N ASN A 311 17.77 -2.35 25.32
CA ASN A 311 19.11 -2.05 25.86
C ASN A 311 19.73 -3.22 26.65
N GLU A 312 18.90 -4.13 27.17
CA GLU A 312 19.35 -5.32 27.90
C GLU A 312 19.48 -6.57 27.00
N GLY A 313 18.81 -6.61 25.83
CA GLY A 313 18.78 -7.72 24.90
C GLY A 313 19.66 -7.55 23.65
N GLY A 314 20.60 -6.60 23.64
CA GLY A 314 21.56 -6.41 22.56
C GLY A 314 22.37 -7.67 22.30
N LEU A 315 22.12 -8.26 21.14
CA LEU A 315 22.73 -9.44 20.52
C LEU A 315 24.08 -9.84 21.12
N SER A 316 24.07 -10.86 22.00
CA SER A 316 25.22 -11.72 22.28
C SER A 316 25.29 -12.83 21.23
#